data_92dbb8c1b3a725e313d5550d61e6a909
#
_entry.id   92dbb8c1b3a725e313d5550d61e6a909
#
_cell.length_a   1.000
_cell.length_b   1.000
_cell.length_c   1.000
_cell.angle_alpha   90.00
_cell.angle_beta   90.00
_cell.angle_gamma   90.00
#
_symmetry.space_group_name_H-M   'P 1'
#
loop_
_entity.id
_entity.type
_entity.pdbx_description
1 polymer ?
#
loop_
_entity_poly.entity_id
_entity_poly.type
_entity_poly.pdbx_seq_one_letter_code
_entity_poly.pdbx_strand_id
1 'polypeptide(L)'
;ALDLALKTKDEIPENRFAWTVEALDPFYSWWNSASEDRRESMLDMIENKQIGINAMPFHIHPYANKEQWDEMFDWIPKDMWSQLDIEVGMQHDVNGFPRAAATRLLDRDIHYIWTGINPHWGGSPVEQPGAFWWKMPDDRKLLVWSGYPYWQGYLFFAEKEWRLQQREYANTQTSWPRNGNILQTDDVSMHGAYDVCVKRLKDLREKGYDYPFLTLTFTNEWRCDNDGPMPQLLAFIKKWNEMGFKPMLRMKTAGEAM
;
A
#
# COMPACT_ATOMS: atom_id res chain seq x y z
N ALA A 1 -0.20 12.32 -5.57
CA ALA A 1 -0.29 11.07 -6.35
C ALA A 1 -0.70 11.36 -7.79
N LEU A 2 -1.86 12.01 -8.03
CA LEU A 2 -2.38 12.26 -9.38
C LEU A 2 -1.34 12.90 -10.32
N ASP A 3 -0.63 13.94 -9.87
CA ASP A 3 0.35 14.64 -10.72
C ASP A 3 1.56 13.76 -11.10
N LEU A 4 1.96 12.84 -10.22
CA LEU A 4 3.01 11.85 -10.53
C LEU A 4 2.51 10.78 -11.50
N ALA A 5 1.26 10.33 -11.35
CA ALA A 5 0.65 9.38 -12.27
C ALA A 5 0.56 9.99 -13.68
N LEU A 6 0.01 11.20 -13.80
CA LEU A 6 -0.06 11.94 -15.06
C LEU A 6 1.30 12.16 -15.72
N LYS A 7 2.33 12.47 -14.91
CA LYS A 7 3.70 12.69 -15.42
C LYS A 7 4.31 11.43 -16.03
N THR A 8 3.88 10.25 -15.59
CA THR A 8 4.47 8.97 -16.01
C THR A 8 3.54 8.10 -16.82
N LYS A 9 2.37 8.59 -17.24
CA LYS A 9 1.33 7.79 -17.90
C LYS A 9 1.78 7.15 -19.22
N ASP A 10 2.65 7.83 -19.97
CA ASP A 10 3.15 7.39 -21.26
C ASP A 10 4.44 6.54 -21.16
N GLU A 11 4.95 6.30 -19.95
CA GLU A 11 6.11 5.44 -19.75
C GLU A 11 5.74 3.95 -19.83
N ILE A 12 6.74 3.10 -20.01
CA ILE A 12 6.54 1.64 -19.93
C ILE A 12 6.04 1.23 -18.54
N PRO A 13 5.27 0.13 -18.40
CA PRO A 13 4.63 -0.25 -17.15
C PRO A 13 5.58 -0.32 -15.94
N GLU A 14 6.83 -0.75 -16.15
CA GLU A 14 7.85 -0.87 -15.11
C GLU A 14 8.32 0.46 -14.53
N ASN A 15 8.11 1.54 -15.28
CA ASN A 15 8.54 2.89 -14.95
C ASN A 15 7.37 3.81 -14.56
N ARG A 16 6.13 3.31 -14.59
CA ARG A 16 4.96 4.09 -14.19
C ARG A 16 4.88 4.23 -12.68
N PHE A 17 4.49 5.41 -12.24
CA PHE A 17 4.05 5.61 -10.87
C PHE A 17 2.68 4.97 -10.68
N ALA A 18 2.53 4.20 -9.61
CA ALA A 18 1.23 3.70 -9.17
C ALA A 18 1.05 3.96 -7.67
N TRP A 19 -0.19 4.20 -7.28
CA TRP A 19 -0.58 4.55 -5.92
C TRP A 19 -1.97 4.01 -5.60
N THR A 20 -2.19 3.53 -4.38
CA THR A 20 -3.54 3.24 -3.89
C THR A 20 -3.91 4.26 -2.83
N VAL A 21 -5.04 4.90 -3.00
CA VAL A 21 -5.62 5.81 -2.00
C VAL A 21 -5.97 5.01 -0.76
N GLU A 22 -5.52 5.47 0.40
CA GLU A 22 -5.55 4.70 1.64
C GLU A 22 -6.96 4.50 2.22
N ALA A 23 -7.84 5.50 2.09
CA ALA A 23 -9.22 5.43 2.56
C ALA A 23 -10.16 6.27 1.69
N LEU A 24 -11.45 5.88 1.64
CA LEU A 24 -12.43 6.55 0.80
C LEU A 24 -12.81 7.95 1.28
N ASP A 25 -12.89 8.20 2.58
CA ASP A 25 -13.34 9.49 3.10
C ASP A 25 -12.43 10.67 2.70
N PRO A 26 -11.08 10.60 2.86
CA PRO A 26 -10.19 11.63 2.34
C PRO A 26 -10.28 11.80 0.82
N PHE A 27 -10.47 10.71 0.10
CA PHE A 27 -10.67 10.76 -1.35
C PHE A 27 -11.97 11.45 -1.71
N TYR A 28 -13.06 11.14 -1.03
CA TYR A 28 -14.36 11.76 -1.24
C TYR A 28 -14.34 13.27 -0.95
N SER A 29 -13.65 13.67 0.12
CA SER A 29 -13.44 15.09 0.43
C SER A 29 -12.68 15.81 -0.67
N TRP A 30 -11.61 15.20 -1.20
CA TRP A 30 -10.87 15.71 -2.35
C TRP A 30 -11.76 15.78 -3.60
N TRP A 31 -12.51 14.72 -3.89
CA TRP A 31 -13.38 14.61 -5.06
C TRP A 31 -14.41 15.76 -5.10
N ASN A 32 -15.03 16.06 -3.97
CA ASN A 32 -16.01 17.13 -3.88
C ASN A 32 -15.42 18.53 -4.08
N SER A 33 -14.14 18.72 -3.78
CA SER A 33 -13.44 20.00 -3.92
C SER A 33 -12.68 20.15 -5.24
N ALA A 34 -12.44 19.06 -5.96
CA ALA A 34 -11.69 19.04 -7.20
C ALA A 34 -12.48 19.66 -8.35
N SER A 35 -11.78 20.33 -9.28
CA SER A 35 -12.36 20.76 -10.55
C SER A 35 -12.73 19.55 -11.43
N GLU A 36 -13.62 19.78 -12.41
CA GLU A 36 -14.03 18.75 -13.36
C GLU A 36 -12.83 18.13 -14.08
N ASP A 37 -11.94 18.93 -14.62
CA ASP A 37 -10.70 18.47 -15.29
C ASP A 37 -9.83 17.56 -14.40
N ARG A 38 -9.78 17.86 -13.08
CA ARG A 38 -9.03 17.04 -12.12
C ARG A 38 -9.71 15.72 -11.82
N ARG A 39 -11.04 15.68 -11.80
CA ARG A 39 -11.83 14.45 -11.65
C ARG A 39 -11.69 13.57 -12.89
N GLU A 40 -11.79 14.14 -14.09
CA GLU A 40 -11.55 13.42 -15.35
C GLU A 40 -10.14 12.83 -15.40
N SER A 41 -9.13 13.64 -15.04
CA SER A 41 -7.76 13.16 -14.94
C SER A 41 -7.59 12.01 -13.93
N MET A 42 -8.32 12.06 -12.83
CA MET A 42 -8.30 10.99 -11.81
C MET A 42 -8.94 9.72 -12.36
N LEU A 43 -10.08 9.81 -13.04
CA LEU A 43 -10.74 8.65 -13.67
C LEU A 43 -9.86 8.01 -14.74
N ASP A 44 -9.19 8.81 -15.56
CA ASP A 44 -8.21 8.33 -16.54
C ASP A 44 -7.08 7.53 -15.87
N MET A 45 -6.55 8.02 -14.74
CA MET A 45 -5.48 7.31 -14.01
C MET A 45 -5.98 6.06 -13.25
N ILE A 46 -7.25 6.02 -12.88
CA ILE A 46 -7.88 4.82 -12.33
C ILE A 46 -8.06 3.77 -13.43
N GLU A 47 -8.59 4.14 -14.58
CA GLU A 47 -8.73 3.24 -15.74
C GLU A 47 -7.37 2.68 -16.19
N ASN A 48 -6.35 3.51 -16.19
CA ASN A 48 -4.97 3.11 -16.52
C ASN A 48 -4.25 2.32 -15.40
N LYS A 49 -4.94 2.01 -14.29
CA LYS A 49 -4.41 1.28 -13.12
C LYS A 49 -3.18 1.95 -12.47
N GLN A 50 -3.02 3.26 -12.64
CA GLN A 50 -1.99 4.03 -11.94
C GLN A 50 -2.47 4.59 -10.60
N ILE A 51 -3.77 4.77 -10.45
CA ILE A 51 -4.40 5.09 -9.17
C ILE A 51 -5.42 4.00 -8.85
N GLY A 52 -5.27 3.37 -7.70
CA GLY A 52 -6.25 2.46 -7.11
C GLY A 52 -7.01 3.15 -5.98
N ILE A 53 -8.22 2.72 -5.76
CA ILE A 53 -9.05 3.23 -4.67
C ILE A 53 -9.30 2.10 -3.67
N ASN A 54 -9.01 2.37 -2.39
CA ASN A 54 -9.36 1.47 -1.31
C ASN A 54 -10.86 1.54 -1.02
N ALA A 55 -11.49 0.38 -0.90
CA ALA A 55 -12.90 0.25 -0.55
C ALA A 55 -13.25 0.63 0.89
N MET A 56 -12.26 0.69 1.78
CA MET A 56 -12.54 1.01 3.18
C MET A 56 -12.79 2.50 3.36
N PRO A 57 -13.93 2.87 3.96
CA PRO A 57 -14.23 4.29 4.23
C PRO A 57 -13.18 4.94 5.13
N PHE A 58 -12.76 4.22 6.16
CA PHE A 58 -11.80 4.66 7.17
C PHE A 58 -10.90 3.51 7.61
N HIS A 59 -9.73 3.84 8.14
CA HIS A 59 -8.92 2.91 8.93
C HIS A 59 -9.27 3.06 10.41
N ILE A 60 -10.09 2.17 10.94
CA ILE A 60 -10.54 2.22 12.34
C ILE A 60 -10.45 0.85 13.00
N HIS A 61 -10.36 0.88 14.32
CA HIS A 61 -10.43 -0.33 15.15
C HIS A 61 -11.79 -1.04 15.02
N PRO A 62 -11.85 -2.37 15.23
CA PRO A 62 -13.04 -3.18 15.00
C PRO A 62 -14.12 -3.03 16.11
N TYR A 63 -14.15 -1.90 16.82
CA TYR A 63 -15.11 -1.67 17.90
C TYR A 63 -16.49 -1.21 17.42
N ALA A 64 -16.60 -0.83 16.16
CA ALA A 64 -17.88 -0.46 15.59
C ALA A 64 -18.78 -1.70 15.46
N ASN A 65 -20.07 -1.55 15.80
CA ASN A 65 -21.06 -2.59 15.58
C ASN A 65 -21.47 -2.66 14.10
N LYS A 66 -22.38 -3.60 13.77
CA LYS A 66 -22.80 -3.80 12.38
C LYS A 66 -23.46 -2.57 11.79
N GLU A 67 -24.35 -1.94 12.54
CA GLU A 67 -25.09 -0.74 12.10
C GLU A 67 -24.15 0.43 11.82
N GLN A 68 -23.14 0.64 12.66
CA GLN A 68 -22.11 1.66 12.45
C GLN A 68 -21.26 1.37 11.20
N TRP A 69 -20.94 0.10 10.93
CA TRP A 69 -20.27 -0.28 9.69
C TRP A 69 -21.15 -0.03 8.46
N ASP A 70 -22.46 -0.32 8.56
CA ASP A 70 -23.41 -0.03 7.49
C ASP A 70 -23.41 1.47 7.18
N GLU A 71 -23.54 2.33 8.20
CA GLU A 71 -23.50 3.78 8.06
C GLU A 71 -22.20 4.29 7.45
N MET A 72 -21.05 3.77 7.87
CA MET A 72 -19.74 4.17 7.32
C MET A 72 -19.59 3.85 5.84
N PHE A 73 -20.06 2.68 5.41
CA PHE A 73 -20.03 2.33 3.99
C PHE A 73 -21.07 3.09 3.16
N ASP A 74 -22.21 3.44 3.75
CA ASP A 74 -23.28 4.21 3.09
C ASP A 74 -23.01 5.72 3.10
N TRP A 75 -22.00 6.19 3.85
CA TRP A 75 -21.51 7.55 3.82
C TRP A 75 -21.05 7.98 2.41
N ILE A 76 -20.43 7.07 1.68
CA ILE A 76 -19.99 7.31 0.30
C ILE A 76 -21.16 7.08 -0.66
N PRO A 77 -21.52 8.05 -1.50
CA PRO A 77 -22.63 7.92 -2.45
C PRO A 77 -22.49 6.71 -3.37
N LYS A 78 -23.63 6.06 -3.68
CA LYS A 78 -23.64 4.84 -4.50
C LYS A 78 -23.13 5.06 -5.93
N ASP A 79 -23.40 6.21 -6.50
CA ASP A 79 -22.94 6.58 -7.84
C ASP A 79 -21.41 6.72 -7.89
N MET A 80 -20.79 7.13 -6.79
CA MET A 80 -19.34 7.18 -6.68
C MET A 80 -18.73 5.76 -6.69
N TRP A 81 -19.34 4.80 -5.99
CA TRP A 81 -18.90 3.41 -6.04
C TRP A 81 -18.93 2.83 -7.45
N SER A 82 -19.92 3.20 -8.26
CA SER A 82 -20.04 2.73 -9.64
C SER A 82 -19.10 3.43 -10.64
N GLN A 83 -18.62 4.63 -10.31
CA GLN A 83 -17.68 5.39 -11.16
C GLN A 83 -16.22 5.00 -10.92
N LEU A 84 -15.91 4.55 -9.72
CA LEU A 84 -14.56 4.17 -9.33
C LEU A 84 -14.41 2.65 -9.46
N ASP A 85 -13.43 2.21 -10.19
CA ASP A 85 -13.11 0.78 -10.33
C ASP A 85 -12.45 0.27 -9.06
N ILE A 86 -13.27 0.09 -8.00
CA ILE A 86 -12.81 -0.32 -6.67
C ILE A 86 -12.77 -1.83 -6.59
N GLU A 87 -11.56 -2.39 -6.53
CA GLU A 87 -11.33 -3.83 -6.58
C GLU A 87 -10.97 -4.44 -5.22
N VAL A 88 -10.46 -3.63 -4.28
CA VAL A 88 -9.82 -4.13 -3.06
C VAL A 88 -10.15 -3.29 -1.84
N GLY A 89 -10.35 -3.95 -0.69
CA GLY A 89 -10.29 -3.31 0.62
C GLY A 89 -8.87 -3.36 1.17
N MET A 90 -8.41 -2.27 1.75
CA MET A 90 -7.12 -2.22 2.44
C MET A 90 -7.31 -1.79 3.88
N GLN A 91 -6.60 -2.43 4.81
CA GLN A 91 -6.45 -1.94 6.17
C GLN A 91 -5.01 -2.13 6.62
N HIS A 92 -4.29 -1.04 6.71
CA HIS A 92 -2.92 -0.97 7.19
C HIS A 92 -2.88 -0.27 8.54
N ASP A 93 -1.83 -0.53 9.31
CA ASP A 93 -1.58 0.05 10.64
C ASP A 93 -2.57 -0.41 11.72
N VAL A 94 -3.86 -0.26 11.51
CA VAL A 94 -4.90 -0.54 12.51
C VAL A 94 -5.15 -2.05 12.62
N ASN A 95 -5.05 -2.56 13.84
CA ASN A 95 -5.21 -3.99 14.12
C ASN A 95 -6.68 -4.40 14.16
N GLY A 96 -6.95 -5.55 13.57
CA GLY A 96 -8.27 -6.16 13.52
C GLY A 96 -9.09 -5.73 12.31
N PHE A 97 -9.80 -6.69 11.75
CA PHE A 97 -10.74 -6.47 10.66
C PHE A 97 -12.03 -7.23 10.98
N PRO A 98 -13.13 -6.54 11.29
CA PRO A 98 -14.34 -7.20 11.74
C PRO A 98 -15.10 -7.84 10.59
N ARG A 99 -15.80 -8.94 10.90
CA ARG A 99 -16.65 -9.64 9.94
C ARG A 99 -17.74 -8.74 9.34
N ALA A 100 -18.22 -7.77 10.10
CA ALA A 100 -19.19 -6.80 9.60
C ALA A 100 -18.64 -6.00 8.40
N ALA A 101 -17.43 -5.47 8.51
CA ALA A 101 -16.77 -4.78 7.38
C ALA A 101 -16.53 -5.73 6.20
N ALA A 102 -16.05 -6.94 6.47
CA ALA A 102 -15.85 -7.96 5.42
C ALA A 102 -17.14 -8.28 4.66
N THR A 103 -18.26 -8.38 5.37
CA THR A 103 -19.57 -8.59 4.74
C THR A 103 -19.97 -7.41 3.86
N ARG A 104 -19.70 -6.17 4.30
CA ARG A 104 -20.00 -4.96 3.50
C ARG A 104 -19.19 -4.86 2.23
N LEU A 105 -17.94 -5.31 2.25
CA LEU A 105 -17.13 -5.43 1.02
C LEU A 105 -17.77 -6.41 0.04
N LEU A 106 -18.12 -7.61 0.52
CA LEU A 106 -18.79 -8.64 -0.30
C LEU A 106 -20.16 -8.19 -0.85
N ASP A 107 -20.92 -7.38 -0.10
CA ASP A 107 -22.18 -6.80 -0.55
C ASP A 107 -22.00 -5.77 -1.69
N ARG A 108 -20.77 -5.32 -1.91
CA ARG A 108 -20.34 -4.39 -2.98
C ARG A 108 -19.50 -5.08 -4.05
N ASP A 109 -19.53 -6.41 -4.09
CA ASP A 109 -18.78 -7.24 -5.04
C ASP A 109 -17.24 -7.10 -4.91
N ILE A 110 -16.76 -6.72 -3.74
CA ILE A 110 -15.32 -6.62 -3.44
C ILE A 110 -14.88 -7.89 -2.71
N HIS A 111 -14.03 -8.67 -3.35
CA HIS A 111 -13.62 -10.00 -2.91
C HIS A 111 -12.20 -10.08 -2.38
N TYR A 112 -11.48 -8.97 -2.34
CA TYR A 112 -10.07 -8.91 -1.98
C TYR A 112 -9.84 -7.95 -0.83
N ILE A 113 -8.98 -8.38 0.11
CA ILE A 113 -8.51 -7.54 1.21
C ILE A 113 -6.99 -7.63 1.30
N TRP A 114 -6.36 -6.49 1.42
CA TRP A 114 -4.95 -6.37 1.75
C TRP A 114 -4.78 -5.80 3.16
N THR A 115 -4.08 -6.53 4.04
CA THR A 115 -3.79 -6.09 5.40
C THR A 115 -2.30 -5.94 5.62
N GLY A 116 -1.90 -4.94 6.40
CA GLY A 116 -0.54 -4.72 6.86
C GLY A 116 -0.55 -4.26 8.32
N ILE A 117 -0.64 -5.22 9.24
CA ILE A 117 -0.87 -4.96 10.67
C ILE A 117 0.37 -4.34 11.32
N ASN A 118 0.18 -3.28 12.10
CA ASN A 118 1.24 -2.68 12.90
C ASN A 118 1.68 -3.64 14.03
N PRO A 119 2.96 -4.05 14.07
CA PRO A 119 3.43 -5.00 15.07
C PRO A 119 3.53 -4.44 16.49
N HIS A 120 3.42 -3.12 16.68
CA HIS A 120 3.48 -2.50 18.02
C HIS A 120 2.30 -2.88 18.90
N TRP A 121 1.14 -3.20 18.32
CA TRP A 121 -0.11 -3.50 19.02
C TRP A 121 -0.51 -4.97 18.94
N GLY A 122 0.40 -5.81 18.58
CA GLY A 122 0.21 -7.24 18.35
C GLY A 122 0.83 -7.65 17.04
N GLY A 123 0.73 -8.92 16.69
CA GLY A 123 1.21 -9.46 15.43
C GLY A 123 0.05 -9.84 14.52
N SER A 124 0.36 -10.19 13.29
CA SER A 124 -0.58 -10.88 12.43
C SER A 124 -0.94 -12.26 13.04
N PRO A 125 -2.22 -12.64 13.04
CA PRO A 125 -2.64 -13.97 13.49
C PRO A 125 -2.24 -15.08 12.50
N VAL A 126 -1.71 -14.71 11.35
CA VAL A 126 -1.27 -15.60 10.27
C VAL A 126 0.16 -15.25 9.85
N GLU A 127 0.85 -16.18 9.22
CA GLU A 127 2.19 -15.93 8.67
C GLU A 127 2.17 -14.81 7.64
N GLN A 128 3.21 -14.00 7.66
CA GLN A 128 3.40 -12.87 6.74
C GLN A 128 4.72 -13.03 5.97
N PRO A 129 4.72 -12.68 4.67
CA PRO A 129 3.55 -12.37 3.85
C PRO A 129 2.88 -13.66 3.35
N GLY A 130 1.57 -13.61 3.14
CA GLY A 130 0.84 -14.77 2.63
C GLY A 130 -0.63 -14.48 2.37
N ALA A 131 -1.28 -15.40 1.68
CA ALA A 131 -2.70 -15.31 1.34
C ALA A 131 -3.52 -16.43 1.98
N PHE A 132 -4.76 -16.12 2.32
CA PHE A 132 -5.74 -17.11 2.77
C PHE A 132 -7.16 -16.71 2.38
N TRP A 133 -8.03 -17.73 2.28
CA TRP A 133 -9.47 -17.51 2.11
C TRP A 133 -10.16 -17.34 3.46
N TRP A 134 -10.78 -16.20 3.66
CA TRP A 134 -11.60 -15.95 4.82
C TRP A 134 -13.07 -16.26 4.49
N LYS A 135 -13.58 -17.33 5.05
CA LYS A 135 -14.96 -17.78 4.82
C LYS A 135 -15.94 -17.06 5.76
N MET A 136 -17.01 -16.51 5.19
CA MET A 136 -18.12 -15.91 5.93
C MET A 136 -19.17 -16.98 6.32
N PRO A 137 -20.07 -16.68 7.29
CA PRO A 137 -21.13 -17.61 7.70
C PRO A 137 -22.11 -17.98 6.59
N ASP A 138 -22.26 -17.12 5.59
CA ASP A 138 -23.11 -17.30 4.41
C ASP A 138 -22.38 -17.96 3.23
N ASP A 139 -21.25 -18.62 3.51
CA ASP A 139 -20.37 -19.31 2.56
C ASP A 139 -19.63 -18.43 1.55
N ARG A 140 -19.89 -17.12 1.49
CA ARG A 140 -19.07 -16.20 0.71
C ARG A 140 -17.62 -16.16 1.25
N LYS A 141 -16.69 -15.77 0.40
CA LYS A 141 -15.27 -15.76 0.75
C LYS A 141 -14.60 -14.46 0.31
N LEU A 142 -13.66 -14.01 1.13
CA LEU A 142 -12.68 -12.98 0.78
C LEU A 142 -11.30 -13.60 0.64
N LEU A 143 -10.56 -13.23 -0.39
CA LEU A 143 -9.14 -13.49 -0.44
C LEU A 143 -8.43 -12.40 0.36
N VAL A 144 -7.72 -12.82 1.38
CA VAL A 144 -6.95 -11.90 2.24
C VAL A 144 -5.48 -12.06 1.94
N TRP A 145 -4.83 -10.98 1.56
CA TRP A 145 -3.38 -10.89 1.57
C TRP A 145 -2.92 -10.28 2.90
N SER A 146 -2.22 -11.08 3.70
CA SER A 146 -1.57 -10.61 4.91
C SER A 146 -0.15 -10.17 4.55
N GLY A 147 -0.02 -8.90 4.22
CA GLY A 147 1.24 -8.29 3.80
C GLY A 147 2.04 -7.73 4.96
N TYR A 148 3.21 -7.22 4.64
CA TYR A 148 4.00 -6.46 5.59
C TYR A 148 3.36 -5.11 5.90
N PRO A 149 3.58 -4.55 7.11
CA PRO A 149 3.17 -3.17 7.40
C PRO A 149 3.82 -2.18 6.45
N TYR A 150 3.18 -1.05 6.27
CA TYR A 150 3.46 -0.02 5.28
C TYR A 150 4.91 0.50 5.23
N TRP A 151 5.66 0.43 6.31
CA TRP A 151 7.07 0.89 6.37
C TRP A 151 8.10 -0.21 6.07
N GLN A 152 7.70 -1.47 6.01
CA GLN A 152 8.65 -2.59 5.89
C GLN A 152 9.31 -2.68 4.52
N GLY A 153 8.79 -2.02 3.51
CA GLY A 153 9.46 -1.92 2.22
C GLY A 153 10.91 -1.44 2.32
N TYR A 154 11.16 -0.47 3.19
CA TYR A 154 12.52 0.03 3.43
C TYR A 154 13.49 -1.02 3.95
N LEU A 155 13.02 -1.98 4.75
CA LEU A 155 13.86 -3.03 5.30
C LEU A 155 14.42 -3.96 4.22
N PHE A 156 13.81 -4.00 3.04
CA PHE A 156 14.29 -4.82 1.92
C PHE A 156 15.40 -4.17 1.12
N PHE A 157 15.59 -2.87 1.25
CA PHE A 157 16.55 -2.14 0.40
C PHE A 157 17.51 -1.25 1.19
N ALA A 158 17.09 -0.71 2.33
CA ALA A 158 17.81 0.31 3.08
C ALA A 158 17.64 0.14 4.61
N GLU A 159 17.74 -1.09 5.12
CA GLU A 159 17.48 -1.38 6.52
C GLU A 159 18.38 -0.60 7.49
N LYS A 160 19.67 -0.48 7.14
CA LYS A 160 20.64 0.20 7.99
C LYS A 160 20.32 1.69 8.12
N GLU A 161 20.06 2.35 7.01
CA GLU A 161 19.76 3.76 6.90
C GLU A 161 18.44 4.07 7.61
N TRP A 162 17.42 3.25 7.39
CA TRP A 162 16.13 3.37 8.07
C TRP A 162 16.26 3.23 9.59
N ARG A 163 17.01 2.22 10.07
CA ARG A 163 17.24 2.02 11.52
C ARG A 163 18.05 3.15 12.15
N LEU A 164 18.98 3.74 11.43
CA LEU A 164 19.73 4.90 11.92
C LEU A 164 18.81 6.11 12.10
N GLN A 165 17.95 6.38 11.15
CA GLN A 165 16.97 7.47 11.26
C GLN A 165 15.99 7.25 12.41
N GLN A 166 15.49 6.02 12.59
CA GLN A 166 14.61 5.70 13.71
C GLN A 166 15.28 5.92 15.08
N ARG A 167 16.55 5.57 15.21
CA ARG A 167 17.32 5.83 16.45
C ARG A 167 17.53 7.30 16.70
N GLU A 168 17.82 8.08 15.69
CA GLU A 168 17.98 9.52 15.80
C GLU A 168 16.69 10.18 16.28
N TYR A 169 15.57 9.82 15.69
CA TYR A 169 14.25 10.28 16.14
C TYR A 169 13.98 9.93 17.61
N ALA A 170 14.20 8.68 18.01
CA ALA A 170 13.98 8.24 19.37
C ALA A 170 14.84 8.99 20.40
N ASN A 171 16.04 9.42 20.00
CA ASN A 171 16.97 10.13 20.89
C ASN A 171 16.69 11.64 20.97
N THR A 172 16.20 12.24 19.89
CA THR A 172 16.07 13.71 19.83
C THR A 172 14.67 14.20 20.18
N GLN A 173 13.65 13.38 20.01
CA GLN A 173 12.22 13.73 20.14
C GLN A 173 11.82 15.03 19.40
N THR A 174 12.72 15.57 18.64
CA THR A 174 12.51 16.73 17.77
C THR A 174 12.25 16.21 16.38
N SER A 175 11.35 16.78 15.67
CA SER A 175 10.96 16.49 14.28
C SER A 175 11.83 15.44 13.55
N TRP A 176 11.23 14.48 12.90
CA TRP A 176 11.91 13.54 12.03
C TRP A 176 12.99 14.26 11.20
N PRO A 177 14.22 13.70 11.09
CA PRO A 177 15.27 14.36 10.33
C PRO A 177 14.81 14.55 8.89
N ARG A 178 14.73 15.79 8.46
CA ARG A 178 14.24 16.17 7.12
C ARG A 178 15.29 16.03 6.02
N ASN A 179 16.45 15.45 6.28
CA ASN A 179 17.62 15.56 5.43
C ASN A 179 18.18 14.22 4.93
N GLY A 180 17.39 13.18 4.84
CA GLY A 180 17.88 11.91 4.35
C GLY A 180 16.95 11.27 3.32
N ASN A 181 17.41 11.14 2.10
CA ASN A 181 16.84 10.21 1.16
C ASN A 181 17.33 8.81 1.55
N ILE A 182 16.46 7.97 2.09
CA ILE A 182 16.83 6.60 2.50
C ILE A 182 17.18 5.76 1.27
N LEU A 183 16.39 5.90 0.19
CA LEU A 183 16.61 5.20 -1.07
C LEU A 183 17.54 6.02 -1.98
N GLN A 184 18.81 5.71 -1.94
CA GLN A 184 19.83 6.34 -2.77
C GLN A 184 19.92 5.65 -4.14
N THR A 185 20.31 6.41 -5.17
CA THR A 185 20.40 5.91 -6.55
C THR A 185 21.83 5.92 -7.12
N ASP A 186 22.83 6.22 -6.31
CA ASP A 186 24.23 6.02 -6.69
C ASP A 186 24.58 4.52 -6.74
N ASP A 187 25.57 4.18 -7.54
CA ASP A 187 25.88 2.77 -7.83
C ASP A 187 26.28 1.97 -6.59
N VAL A 188 26.96 2.58 -5.61
CA VAL A 188 27.38 1.90 -4.38
C VAL A 188 26.17 1.55 -3.52
N SER A 189 25.28 2.51 -3.31
CA SER A 189 24.03 2.34 -2.56
C SER A 189 23.11 1.32 -3.23
N MET A 190 23.02 1.34 -4.56
CA MET A 190 22.22 0.41 -5.33
C MET A 190 22.72 -1.04 -5.18
N HIS A 191 24.02 -1.29 -5.24
CA HIS A 191 24.57 -2.63 -5.01
C HIS A 191 24.35 -3.09 -3.55
N GLY A 192 24.49 -2.19 -2.58
CA GLY A 192 24.20 -2.47 -1.18
C GLY A 192 22.70 -2.83 -0.97
N ALA A 193 21.79 -2.11 -1.61
CA ALA A 193 20.36 -2.42 -1.59
C ALA A 193 20.06 -3.78 -2.25
N TYR A 194 20.74 -4.11 -3.34
CA TYR A 194 20.62 -5.42 -3.99
C TYR A 194 21.02 -6.56 -3.06
N ASP A 195 22.15 -6.44 -2.38
CA ASP A 195 22.65 -7.46 -1.45
C ASP A 195 21.66 -7.69 -0.29
N VAL A 196 21.10 -6.61 0.27
CA VAL A 196 20.06 -6.68 1.33
C VAL A 196 18.83 -7.39 0.80
N CYS A 197 18.35 -7.01 -0.37
CA CYS A 197 17.15 -7.60 -0.99
C CYS A 197 17.33 -9.10 -1.24
N VAL A 198 18.44 -9.50 -1.86
CA VAL A 198 18.74 -10.92 -2.13
C VAL A 198 18.80 -11.73 -0.85
N LYS A 199 19.45 -11.22 0.19
CA LYS A 199 19.50 -11.88 1.49
C LYS A 199 18.09 -12.07 2.07
N ARG A 200 17.26 -11.02 2.07
CA ARG A 200 15.89 -11.07 2.58
C ARG A 200 15.02 -12.08 1.82
N LEU A 201 15.15 -12.12 0.51
CA LEU A 201 14.42 -13.09 -0.31
C LEU A 201 14.86 -14.54 -0.04
N LYS A 202 16.14 -14.78 0.19
CA LYS A 202 16.64 -16.09 0.63
C LYS A 202 16.07 -16.49 1.98
N ASP A 203 16.14 -15.60 2.98
CA ASP A 203 15.59 -15.82 4.32
C ASP A 203 14.07 -16.15 4.26
N LEU A 204 13.32 -15.51 3.36
CA LEU A 204 11.90 -15.81 3.13
C LEU A 204 11.71 -17.20 2.52
N ARG A 205 12.48 -17.56 1.51
CA ARG A 205 12.44 -18.90 0.89
C ARG A 205 12.74 -20.01 1.90
N GLU A 206 13.73 -19.82 2.74
CA GLU A 206 14.09 -20.76 3.81
C GLU A 206 12.96 -20.95 4.84
N LYS A 207 12.13 -19.92 5.03
CA LYS A 207 10.91 -19.95 5.86
C LYS A 207 9.68 -20.50 5.16
N GLY A 208 9.81 -20.96 3.91
CA GLY A 208 8.71 -21.56 3.16
C GLY A 208 7.87 -20.58 2.33
N TYR A 209 8.33 -19.35 2.12
CA TYR A 209 7.65 -18.42 1.21
C TYR A 209 7.74 -18.90 -0.23
N ASP A 210 6.64 -19.33 -0.82
CA ASP A 210 6.61 -20.04 -2.10
C ASP A 210 5.93 -19.27 -3.24
N TYR A 211 5.58 -18.02 -3.02
CA TYR A 211 5.00 -17.19 -4.07
C TYR A 211 6.08 -16.72 -5.06
N PRO A 212 5.74 -16.57 -6.37
CA PRO A 212 6.68 -16.10 -7.39
C PRO A 212 6.88 -14.57 -7.37
N PHE A 213 6.23 -13.87 -6.48
CA PHE A 213 6.32 -12.41 -6.29
C PHE A 213 6.39 -12.07 -4.81
N LEU A 214 6.75 -10.85 -4.50
CA LEU A 214 6.63 -10.26 -3.16
C LEU A 214 6.06 -8.86 -3.29
N THR A 215 5.05 -8.57 -2.49
CA THR A 215 4.47 -7.23 -2.40
C THR A 215 5.06 -6.51 -1.20
N LEU A 216 5.50 -5.28 -1.41
CA LEU A 216 6.03 -4.41 -0.37
C LEU A 216 5.25 -3.10 -0.38
N THR A 217 4.86 -2.65 0.80
CA THR A 217 4.20 -1.37 0.96
C THR A 217 5.22 -0.33 1.43
N PHE A 218 5.13 0.85 0.85
CA PHE A 218 5.95 1.99 1.21
C PHE A 218 5.04 3.16 1.57
N THR A 219 5.39 3.84 2.65
CA THR A 219 4.89 5.16 2.95
C THR A 219 5.96 6.21 2.62
N ASN A 220 5.76 7.42 3.08
CA ASN A 220 6.79 8.43 3.04
C ASN A 220 8.03 8.02 3.83
N GLU A 221 9.21 8.24 3.27
CA GLU A 221 10.49 7.88 3.89
C GLU A 221 10.81 8.65 5.18
N TRP A 222 10.16 9.81 5.38
CA TRP A 222 10.44 10.71 6.48
C TRP A 222 9.75 10.30 7.77
N ARG A 223 8.50 9.90 7.67
CA ARG A 223 7.64 9.62 8.82
C ARG A 223 7.32 8.16 9.00
N CYS A 224 7.46 7.35 7.95
CA CYS A 224 6.89 6.01 7.89
C CYS A 224 5.37 6.01 8.17
N ASP A 225 4.67 7.11 7.84
CA ASP A 225 3.29 7.36 8.18
C ASP A 225 2.61 8.29 7.15
N ASN A 226 1.42 8.77 7.42
CA ASN A 226 0.52 9.53 6.57
C ASN A 226 1.18 10.74 5.89
N ASP A 227 1.72 10.54 4.71
CA ASP A 227 2.35 11.60 3.92
C ASP A 227 2.11 11.38 2.43
N GLY A 228 2.50 12.36 1.62
CA GLY A 228 2.37 12.29 0.17
C GLY A 228 3.21 11.21 -0.48
N PRO A 229 2.97 10.93 -1.76
CA PRO A 229 3.74 9.95 -2.52
C PRO A 229 5.20 10.38 -2.64
N MET A 230 6.10 9.39 -2.68
CA MET A 230 7.54 9.57 -2.69
C MET A 230 8.13 9.43 -4.10
N PRO A 231 8.50 10.54 -4.79
CA PRO A 231 9.12 10.47 -6.12
C PRO A 231 10.43 9.67 -6.15
N GLN A 232 11.17 9.65 -5.04
CA GLN A 232 12.43 8.94 -4.90
C GLN A 232 12.27 7.43 -5.04
N LEU A 233 11.17 6.86 -4.57
CA LEU A 233 10.88 5.43 -4.77
C LEU A 233 10.81 5.08 -6.26
N LEU A 234 10.16 5.93 -7.05
CA LEU A 234 10.09 5.73 -8.50
C LEU A 234 11.48 5.82 -9.16
N ALA A 235 12.28 6.81 -8.76
CA ALA A 235 13.65 6.94 -9.26
C ALA A 235 14.51 5.73 -8.89
N PHE A 236 14.39 5.23 -7.66
CA PHE A 236 15.07 4.03 -7.20
C PHE A 236 14.66 2.78 -8.02
N ILE A 237 13.37 2.58 -8.25
CA ILE A 237 12.86 1.46 -9.06
C ILE A 237 13.39 1.52 -10.50
N LYS A 238 13.35 2.70 -11.12
CA LYS A 238 13.90 2.90 -12.47
C LYS A 238 15.39 2.54 -12.53
N LYS A 239 16.19 3.07 -11.62
CA LYS A 239 17.64 2.79 -11.55
C LYS A 239 17.91 1.31 -11.30
N TRP A 240 17.13 0.64 -10.41
CA TRP A 240 17.23 -0.78 -10.15
C TRP A 240 17.03 -1.63 -11.41
N ASN A 241 16.00 -1.32 -12.17
CA ASN A 241 15.68 -2.04 -13.41
C ASN A 241 16.71 -1.76 -14.52
N GLU A 242 17.20 -0.52 -14.64
CA GLU A 242 18.27 -0.12 -15.57
C GLU A 242 19.59 -0.87 -15.29
N MET A 243 19.92 -1.12 -14.03
CA MET A 243 21.07 -1.94 -13.65
C MET A 243 20.87 -3.44 -13.91
N GLY A 244 19.70 -3.85 -14.36
CA GLY A 244 19.38 -5.24 -14.66
C GLY A 244 19.27 -6.16 -13.42
N PHE A 245 19.08 -5.59 -12.24
CA PHE A 245 18.93 -6.34 -10.99
C PHE A 245 17.68 -7.21 -11.00
N LYS A 246 17.72 -8.33 -10.26
CA LYS A 246 16.60 -9.26 -10.12
C LYS A 246 16.30 -9.49 -8.63
N PRO A 247 15.01 -9.56 -8.27
CA PRO A 247 13.83 -9.45 -9.13
C PRO A 247 13.66 -8.06 -9.74
N MET A 248 12.93 -7.97 -10.85
CA MET A 248 12.49 -6.70 -11.38
C MET A 248 11.50 -6.05 -10.40
N LEU A 249 11.60 -4.74 -10.24
CA LEU A 249 10.71 -3.96 -9.40
C LEU A 249 9.72 -3.16 -10.25
N ARG A 250 8.50 -3.02 -9.77
CA ARG A 250 7.52 -2.09 -10.35
C ARG A 250 6.50 -1.66 -9.29
N MET A 251 5.99 -0.46 -9.45
CA MET A 251 4.84 -0.01 -8.66
C MET A 251 3.56 -0.62 -9.23
N LYS A 252 2.63 -0.93 -8.34
CA LYS A 252 1.28 -1.40 -8.67
C LYS A 252 0.28 -0.82 -7.70
N THR A 253 -0.96 -0.70 -8.15
CA THR A 253 -2.08 -0.51 -7.23
C THR A 253 -2.35 -1.80 -6.46
N ALA A 254 -3.03 -1.69 -5.33
CA ALA A 254 -3.39 -2.88 -4.54
C ALA A 254 -4.32 -3.82 -5.33
N GLY A 255 -5.23 -3.28 -6.15
CA GLY A 255 -6.10 -4.08 -7.03
C GLY A 255 -5.32 -4.89 -8.05
N GLU A 256 -4.33 -4.28 -8.72
CA GLU A 256 -3.47 -5.01 -9.68
C GLU A 256 -2.59 -6.08 -9.03
N ALA A 257 -2.33 -5.97 -7.72
CA ALA A 257 -1.43 -6.88 -7.00
C ALA A 257 -2.16 -8.11 -6.46
N MET A 258 -3.50 -8.04 -6.36
CA MET A 258 -4.38 -9.13 -5.91
C MET A 258 -4.85 -10.01 -7.04
#